data_1449e585c603749b52bc761ab04be02b
#
_entry.id   1449e585c603749b52bc761ab04be02b
#
_cell.length_a   1.000
_cell.length_b   1.000
_cell.length_c   1.000
_cell.angle_alpha   90.00
_cell.angle_beta   90.00
_cell.angle_gamma   90.00
#
_symmetry.space_group_name_H-M   'P 1'
#
loop_
_entity.id
_entity.type
_entity.pdbx_description
1 polymer ?
#
loop_
_entity_poly.entity_id
_entity_poly.type
_entity_poly.pdbx_seq_one_letter_code
_entity_poly.pdbx_strand_id
1 'polypeptide(L)'
;DSVLPAAGWLERPQLWGVGGGGPCITGVALTGEAAVPPMYERRDNYEFWRSLAEGVFDEETVQKYWSWQTTEEAYDAMLAPQGTSARDAITNPVFNPSPEEWHKMSDPKTGELYGFGTPTGKVELYSTIIEKLFDESQALPYYEEPFESPVSTPEVAEDYPLIMTAGSRVMPYYHSEYRQVNGCRNRYPDPFFQIHPETAANLGIGDGMWCWIETQRGRCLQKAKLDAGMSPYTISAQHGWWYPELPEEEPWLGGWFMSNINMCTDNDPDNCCRLSGVYNIKLAMCNVHRADDVPFKTLFN
;
A
#
# COMPACT_ATOMS: atom_id res chain seq x y z
N ASP A 1 4.80 -25.95 -3.97
CA ASP A 1 4.42 -24.65 -4.53
C ASP A 1 5.48 -24.20 -5.55
N SER A 2 5.07 -23.41 -6.53
CA SER A 2 5.96 -22.91 -7.57
C SER A 2 6.25 -21.42 -7.34
N VAL A 3 7.53 -21.02 -7.45
CA VAL A 3 7.96 -19.64 -7.39
C VAL A 3 8.40 -19.19 -8.78
N LEU A 4 7.85 -18.10 -9.27
CA LEU A 4 8.13 -17.55 -10.59
C LEU A 4 8.86 -16.22 -10.42
N PRO A 5 10.14 -16.11 -10.81
CA PRO A 5 10.93 -14.91 -10.56
C PRO A 5 10.52 -13.77 -11.50
N ALA A 6 10.18 -12.61 -10.91
CA ALA A 6 9.86 -11.39 -11.64
C ALA A 6 11.09 -10.50 -11.79
N ALA A 7 11.20 -9.81 -12.93
CA ALA A 7 12.20 -8.79 -13.16
C ALA A 7 12.00 -7.59 -12.22
N GLY A 8 13.10 -7.13 -11.65
CA GLY A 8 13.12 -5.91 -10.84
C GLY A 8 12.92 -4.65 -11.69
N TRP A 9 12.64 -3.54 -11.03
CA TRP A 9 12.37 -2.28 -11.74
C TRP A 9 13.55 -1.74 -12.57
N LEU A 10 14.79 -2.12 -12.27
CA LEU A 10 15.96 -1.81 -13.11
C LEU A 10 16.13 -2.75 -14.30
N GLU A 11 15.48 -3.91 -14.28
CA GLU A 11 15.62 -4.98 -15.27
C GLU A 11 14.51 -4.97 -16.33
N ARG A 12 13.62 -4.00 -16.28
CA ARG A 12 12.49 -3.89 -17.20
C ARG A 12 12.25 -2.44 -17.63
N PRO A 13 11.65 -2.21 -18.80
CA PRO A 13 11.23 -0.89 -19.21
C PRO A 13 10.17 -0.34 -18.26
N GLN A 14 10.09 0.97 -18.16
CA GLN A 14 9.16 1.67 -17.29
C GLN A 14 8.26 2.58 -18.10
N LEU A 15 6.99 2.62 -17.74
CA LEU A 15 6.04 3.61 -18.20
C LEU A 15 5.27 4.14 -16.98
N TRP A 16 5.47 5.42 -16.66
CA TRP A 16 4.86 6.08 -15.52
C TRP A 16 3.93 7.20 -15.95
N GLY A 17 2.70 7.18 -15.45
CA GLY A 17 1.80 8.31 -15.52
C GLY A 17 1.82 9.11 -14.21
N VAL A 18 1.94 10.41 -14.28
CA VAL A 18 1.85 11.29 -13.12
C VAL A 18 0.39 11.68 -12.89
N GLY A 19 -0.12 11.39 -11.68
CA GLY A 19 -1.48 11.76 -11.28
C GLY A 19 -2.44 10.61 -10.97
N GLY A 20 -1.94 9.39 -10.79
CA GLY A 20 -2.67 8.29 -10.14
C GLY A 20 -3.61 7.48 -11.03
N GLY A 21 -3.66 7.71 -12.31
CA GLY A 21 -4.62 7.05 -13.20
C GLY A 21 -4.03 6.30 -14.41
N GLY A 22 -2.81 5.82 -14.30
CA GLY A 22 -2.14 5.15 -15.43
C GLY A 22 -1.60 6.12 -16.49
N PRO A 23 -0.75 5.61 -17.40
CA PRO A 23 0.16 6.43 -18.20
C PRO A 23 -0.51 7.39 -19.20
N CYS A 24 -1.79 7.21 -19.48
CA CYS A 24 -2.44 7.99 -20.53
C CYS A 24 -3.57 8.91 -20.03
N ILE A 25 -3.88 8.92 -18.74
CA ILE A 25 -5.09 9.59 -18.22
C ILE A 25 -4.80 10.97 -17.63
N THR A 26 -3.56 11.29 -17.28
CA THR A 26 -3.24 12.44 -16.44
C THR A 26 -2.18 13.38 -16.97
N GLY A 27 -1.95 13.35 -18.26
CA GLY A 27 -1.21 14.41 -18.88
C GLY A 27 0.30 14.27 -18.93
N VAL A 28 0.94 13.38 -18.20
CA VAL A 28 2.38 13.16 -18.30
C VAL A 28 2.68 11.67 -18.38
N ALA A 29 3.32 11.22 -19.43
CA ALA A 29 3.91 9.90 -19.53
C ALA A 29 5.44 10.01 -19.50
N LEU A 30 6.06 9.35 -18.53
CA LEU A 30 7.50 9.21 -18.40
C LEU A 30 7.86 7.76 -18.72
N THR A 31 8.84 7.56 -19.57
CA THR A 31 9.35 6.23 -19.93
C THR A 31 10.80 6.08 -19.53
N GLY A 32 11.24 4.85 -19.37
CA GLY A 32 12.63 4.50 -19.11
C GLY A 32 12.97 3.15 -19.72
N GLU A 33 14.16 2.99 -20.25
CA GLU A 33 14.70 1.69 -20.65
C GLU A 33 15.12 0.88 -19.43
N ALA A 34 15.21 -0.44 -19.59
CA ALA A 34 15.85 -1.30 -18.60
C ALA A 34 17.31 -0.87 -18.42
N ALA A 35 17.73 -0.62 -17.19
CA ALA A 35 19.11 -0.22 -16.90
C ALA A 35 20.10 -1.41 -17.00
N VAL A 36 19.61 -2.61 -16.76
CA VAL A 36 20.36 -3.87 -16.85
C VAL A 36 19.45 -4.96 -17.40
N PRO A 37 19.99 -5.98 -18.09
CA PRO A 37 19.20 -7.13 -18.51
C PRO A 37 18.67 -7.90 -17.29
N PRO A 38 17.52 -8.59 -17.40
CA PRO A 38 17.03 -9.47 -16.36
C PRO A 38 18.06 -10.53 -15.98
N MET A 39 18.27 -10.71 -14.68
CA MET A 39 19.20 -11.72 -14.15
C MET A 39 18.49 -13.07 -14.01
N TYR A 40 19.21 -14.13 -14.33
CA TYR A 40 18.73 -15.52 -14.24
C TYR A 40 17.46 -15.76 -15.07
N GLU A 41 16.43 -16.33 -14.45
CA GLU A 41 15.14 -16.65 -15.10
C GLU A 41 14.08 -15.56 -14.90
N ARG A 42 14.47 -14.39 -14.43
CA ARG A 42 13.53 -13.28 -14.20
C ARG A 42 12.94 -12.79 -15.52
N ARG A 43 11.66 -12.51 -15.50
CA ARG A 43 10.91 -12.00 -16.66
C ARG A 43 10.12 -10.77 -16.31
N ASP A 44 9.93 -9.90 -17.29
CA ASP A 44 8.97 -8.82 -17.18
C ASP A 44 7.54 -9.36 -17.02
N ASN A 45 6.70 -8.61 -16.34
CA ASN A 45 5.34 -9.04 -16.05
C ASN A 45 4.50 -9.29 -17.31
N TYR A 46 4.63 -8.43 -18.33
CA TYR A 46 3.87 -8.61 -19.58
C TYR A 46 4.32 -9.89 -20.30
N GLU A 47 5.61 -10.08 -20.47
CA GLU A 47 6.18 -11.25 -21.13
C GLU A 47 5.85 -12.55 -20.36
N PHE A 48 5.85 -12.48 -19.03
CA PHE A 48 5.43 -13.61 -18.21
C PHE A 48 3.97 -14.00 -18.48
N TRP A 49 3.04 -13.03 -18.42
CA TRP A 49 1.63 -13.31 -18.63
C TRP A 49 1.33 -13.76 -20.07
N ARG A 50 2.03 -13.18 -21.04
CA ARG A 50 1.95 -13.60 -22.43
C ARG A 50 2.39 -15.04 -22.63
N SER A 51 3.55 -15.42 -22.06
CA SER A 51 4.05 -16.80 -22.13
C SER A 51 3.11 -17.79 -21.44
N LEU A 52 2.49 -17.40 -20.35
CA LEU A 52 1.48 -18.23 -19.69
C LEU A 52 0.24 -18.39 -20.59
N ALA A 53 -0.21 -17.31 -21.22
CA ALA A 53 -1.32 -17.34 -22.14
C ALA A 53 -1.06 -18.27 -23.36
N GLU A 54 0.17 -18.25 -23.90
CA GLU A 54 0.62 -19.17 -24.95
C GLU A 54 0.57 -20.65 -24.55
N GLY A 55 0.75 -20.94 -23.26
CA GLY A 55 0.64 -22.30 -22.71
C GLY A 55 -0.79 -22.77 -22.44
N VAL A 56 -1.74 -21.85 -22.34
CA VAL A 56 -3.11 -22.14 -21.88
C VAL A 56 -4.17 -21.97 -22.99
N PHE A 57 -3.97 -21.00 -23.88
CA PHE A 57 -4.95 -20.63 -24.90
C PHE A 57 -4.46 -20.96 -26.32
N ASP A 58 -5.39 -20.97 -27.26
CA ASP A 58 -5.07 -21.08 -28.68
C ASP A 58 -4.42 -19.81 -29.23
N GLU A 59 -3.76 -19.92 -30.38
CA GLU A 59 -3.03 -18.84 -31.02
C GLU A 59 -3.93 -17.62 -31.34
N GLU A 60 -5.17 -17.85 -31.75
CA GLU A 60 -6.12 -16.79 -32.09
C GLU A 60 -6.44 -15.96 -30.85
N THR A 61 -6.67 -16.60 -29.71
CA THR A 61 -6.93 -15.95 -28.42
C THR A 61 -5.69 -15.18 -27.95
N VAL A 62 -4.50 -15.77 -28.07
CA VAL A 62 -3.25 -15.06 -27.69
C VAL A 62 -3.04 -13.82 -28.57
N GLN A 63 -3.18 -13.93 -29.87
CA GLN A 63 -3.01 -12.79 -30.77
C GLN A 63 -4.04 -11.69 -30.52
N LYS A 64 -5.22 -12.03 -30.09
CA LYS A 64 -6.27 -11.06 -29.78
C LYS A 64 -6.02 -10.27 -28.50
N TYR A 65 -5.50 -10.90 -27.46
CA TYR A 65 -5.40 -10.29 -26.12
C TYR A 65 -3.97 -9.99 -25.66
N TRP A 66 -2.98 -10.64 -26.23
CA TRP A 66 -1.52 -10.46 -25.97
C TRP A 66 -0.77 -10.30 -27.30
N SER A 67 -1.22 -9.37 -28.15
CA SER A 67 -0.71 -9.19 -29.50
C SER A 67 0.75 -8.72 -29.58
N TRP A 68 1.22 -8.01 -28.57
CA TRP A 68 2.58 -7.49 -28.54
C TRP A 68 3.55 -8.55 -28.05
N GLN A 69 4.76 -8.58 -28.63
CA GLN A 69 5.77 -9.58 -28.26
C GLN A 69 6.55 -9.15 -27.02
N THR A 70 6.77 -7.87 -26.84
CA THR A 70 7.54 -7.29 -25.75
C THR A 70 6.74 -6.23 -24.99
N THR A 71 7.24 -5.88 -23.81
CA THR A 71 6.69 -4.79 -23.01
C THR A 71 6.84 -3.45 -23.71
N GLU A 72 7.95 -3.22 -24.43
CA GLU A 72 8.18 -2.01 -25.20
C GLU A 72 7.15 -1.85 -26.31
N GLU A 73 6.84 -2.92 -27.05
CA GLU A 73 5.78 -2.89 -28.09
C GLU A 73 4.42 -2.55 -27.48
N ALA A 74 4.10 -3.08 -26.30
CA ALA A 74 2.89 -2.73 -25.58
C ALA A 74 2.86 -1.25 -25.19
N TYR A 75 3.96 -0.70 -24.73
CA TYR A 75 4.07 0.71 -24.38
C TYR A 75 3.99 1.61 -25.63
N ASP A 76 4.62 1.22 -26.73
CA ASP A 76 4.50 1.93 -28.00
C ASP A 76 3.05 2.00 -28.49
N ALA A 77 2.32 0.90 -28.39
CA ALA A 77 0.91 0.87 -28.73
C ALA A 77 0.06 1.78 -27.82
N MET A 78 0.38 1.85 -26.52
CA MET A 78 -0.30 2.76 -25.58
C MET A 78 0.02 4.22 -25.85
N LEU A 79 1.20 4.55 -26.37
CA LEU A 79 1.65 5.91 -26.66
C LEU A 79 1.35 6.36 -28.10
N ALA A 80 1.10 5.42 -29.00
CA ALA A 80 0.82 5.72 -30.41
C ALA A 80 -0.32 6.75 -30.64
N PRO A 81 -1.44 6.75 -29.89
CA PRO A 81 -2.45 7.79 -30.03
C PRO A 81 -1.96 9.21 -29.73
N GLN A 82 -0.82 9.32 -29.03
CA GLN A 82 -0.19 10.59 -28.68
C GLN A 82 0.95 10.97 -29.64
N GLY A 83 1.14 10.17 -30.69
CA GLY A 83 2.13 10.41 -31.73
C GLY A 83 3.58 10.21 -31.28
N THR A 84 3.80 9.37 -30.26
CA THR A 84 5.14 9.08 -29.74
C THR A 84 5.35 7.58 -29.47
N SER A 85 6.58 7.20 -29.20
CA SER A 85 6.99 5.86 -28.77
C SER A 85 7.55 5.87 -27.35
N ALA A 86 7.67 4.70 -26.74
CA ALA A 86 8.28 4.57 -25.41
C ALA A 86 9.73 5.12 -25.40
N ARG A 87 10.48 4.87 -26.46
CA ARG A 87 11.85 5.35 -26.62
C ARG A 87 11.93 6.88 -26.80
N ASP A 88 11.07 7.45 -27.61
CA ASP A 88 11.07 8.90 -27.83
C ASP A 88 10.65 9.66 -26.57
N ALA A 89 9.74 9.08 -25.80
CA ALA A 89 9.22 9.67 -24.54
C ALA A 89 10.26 9.68 -23.40
N ILE A 90 11.40 8.99 -23.52
CA ILE A 90 12.52 9.09 -22.57
C ILE A 90 13.12 10.49 -22.61
N THR A 91 13.35 11.03 -23.81
CA THR A 91 13.96 12.35 -23.99
C THR A 91 12.94 13.46 -24.14
N ASN A 92 11.76 13.13 -24.66
CA ASN A 92 10.66 14.02 -24.89
C ASN A 92 9.40 13.48 -24.17
N PRO A 93 9.28 13.63 -22.86
CA PRO A 93 8.14 13.16 -22.11
C PRO A 93 6.85 13.72 -22.71
N VAL A 94 5.86 12.87 -22.86
CA VAL A 94 4.55 13.32 -23.35
C VAL A 94 3.92 14.17 -22.26
N PHE A 95 3.63 15.39 -22.59
CA PHE A 95 2.88 16.31 -21.77
C PHE A 95 1.52 16.54 -22.45
N ASN A 96 0.52 15.81 -22.01
CA ASN A 96 -0.86 16.14 -22.31
C ASN A 96 -1.33 17.13 -21.24
N PRO A 97 -1.44 18.43 -21.53
CA PRO A 97 -2.13 19.32 -20.62
C PRO A 97 -3.50 18.70 -20.35
N SER A 98 -3.92 18.74 -19.10
CA SER A 98 -5.22 18.23 -18.69
C SER A 98 -6.24 18.57 -19.78
N PRO A 99 -6.95 17.57 -20.32
CA PRO A 99 -7.92 17.86 -21.33
C PRO A 99 -8.86 18.94 -20.80
N GLU A 100 -9.34 19.77 -21.70
CA GLU A 100 -10.42 20.69 -21.42
C GLU A 100 -11.42 20.01 -20.49
N GLU A 101 -11.97 20.73 -19.55
CA GLU A 101 -12.86 20.24 -18.51
C GLU A 101 -13.96 19.37 -19.15
N TRP A 102 -13.75 18.05 -19.11
CA TRP A 102 -14.62 17.06 -19.78
C TRP A 102 -16.11 17.32 -19.53
N HIS A 103 -16.45 17.69 -18.31
CA HIS A 103 -17.82 17.96 -17.91
C HIS A 103 -18.44 19.19 -18.58
N LYS A 104 -17.62 20.06 -19.20
CA LYS A 104 -18.05 21.22 -20.00
C LYS A 104 -18.01 20.96 -21.50
N MET A 105 -17.45 19.84 -21.94
CA MET A 105 -17.46 19.45 -23.33
C MET A 105 -18.84 18.90 -23.72
N SER A 106 -19.21 19.06 -24.98
CA SER A 106 -20.45 18.54 -25.51
C SER A 106 -20.21 17.44 -26.55
N ASP A 107 -21.13 16.52 -26.62
CA ASP A 107 -21.18 15.54 -27.71
C ASP A 107 -21.27 16.27 -29.05
N PRO A 108 -20.35 16.06 -29.98
CA PRO A 108 -20.34 16.75 -31.25
C PRO A 108 -21.56 16.43 -32.14
N LYS A 109 -22.31 15.37 -31.85
CA LYS A 109 -23.51 14.96 -32.62
C LYS A 109 -24.80 15.50 -32.02
N THR A 110 -24.91 15.50 -30.70
CA THR A 110 -26.14 15.89 -30.00
C THR A 110 -26.09 17.32 -29.45
N GLY A 111 -24.89 17.86 -29.22
CA GLY A 111 -24.67 19.15 -28.57
C GLY A 111 -24.92 19.12 -27.05
N GLU A 112 -25.24 17.96 -26.48
CA GLU A 112 -25.44 17.80 -25.06
C GLU A 112 -24.10 17.78 -24.29
N LEU A 113 -24.06 18.42 -23.14
CA LEU A 113 -22.86 18.37 -22.25
C LEU A 113 -22.64 16.96 -21.72
N TYR A 114 -21.39 16.49 -21.72
CA TYR A 114 -21.05 15.21 -21.15
C TYR A 114 -21.30 15.14 -19.61
N GLY A 115 -21.17 16.28 -18.94
CA GLY A 115 -21.32 16.31 -17.49
C GLY A 115 -20.24 15.50 -16.75
N PHE A 116 -20.51 15.15 -15.52
CA PHE A 116 -19.65 14.29 -14.72
C PHE A 116 -20.00 12.81 -14.91
N GLY A 117 -19.07 11.90 -14.68
CA GLY A 117 -19.26 10.46 -14.77
C GLY A 117 -20.07 9.87 -13.60
N THR A 118 -21.14 10.53 -13.21
CA THR A 118 -22.06 10.15 -12.13
C THR A 118 -23.44 9.85 -12.70
N PRO A 119 -24.30 9.10 -12.01
CA PRO A 119 -25.67 8.83 -12.45
C PRO A 119 -26.50 10.07 -12.79
N THR A 120 -26.23 11.19 -12.13
CA THR A 120 -26.93 12.47 -12.37
C THR A 120 -26.23 13.36 -13.39
N GLY A 121 -25.04 13.00 -13.86
CA GLY A 121 -24.19 13.86 -14.69
C GLY A 121 -23.64 15.10 -13.96
N LYS A 122 -23.80 15.20 -12.65
CA LYS A 122 -23.39 16.31 -11.79
C LYS A 122 -22.42 15.81 -10.72
N VAL A 123 -21.72 16.73 -10.05
CA VAL A 123 -21.01 16.38 -8.81
C VAL A 123 -22.03 15.92 -7.77
N GLU A 124 -21.89 14.67 -7.34
CA GLU A 124 -22.79 14.10 -6.32
C GLU A 124 -22.14 14.22 -4.94
N LEU A 125 -22.63 15.15 -4.13
CA LEU A 125 -22.35 15.19 -2.71
C LEU A 125 -23.23 14.18 -1.93
N TYR A 126 -24.42 13.95 -2.42
CA TYR A 126 -25.31 12.86 -2.05
C TYR A 126 -25.14 11.74 -3.08
N SER A 127 -24.70 10.56 -2.62
CA SER A 127 -24.42 9.45 -3.53
C SER A 127 -25.66 8.63 -3.84
N THR A 128 -26.19 8.78 -5.04
CA THR A 128 -27.33 7.98 -5.49
C THR A 128 -26.99 6.49 -5.66
N ILE A 129 -25.71 6.17 -5.79
CA ILE A 129 -25.22 4.77 -5.85
C ILE A 129 -25.28 4.15 -4.46
N ILE A 130 -24.76 4.84 -3.45
CA ILE A 130 -24.76 4.35 -2.05
C ILE A 130 -26.19 4.20 -1.54
N GLU A 131 -27.05 5.16 -1.82
CA GLU A 131 -28.48 5.07 -1.49
C GLU A 131 -29.13 3.78 -2.02
N LYS A 132 -28.84 3.40 -3.27
CA LYS A 132 -29.37 2.19 -3.88
C LYS A 132 -28.77 0.89 -3.36
N LEU A 133 -27.49 0.91 -2.99
CA LEU A 133 -26.76 -0.29 -2.55
C LEU A 133 -26.99 -0.58 -1.04
N PHE A 134 -27.23 0.43 -0.26
CA PHE A 134 -27.34 0.34 1.20
C PHE A 134 -28.65 0.97 1.70
N ASP A 135 -28.61 2.26 2.01
CA ASP A 135 -29.78 3.04 2.40
C ASP A 135 -29.49 4.55 2.32
N GLU A 136 -30.54 5.36 2.44
CA GLU A 136 -30.47 6.82 2.36
C GLU A 136 -29.55 7.44 3.42
N SER A 137 -29.48 6.84 4.61
CA SER A 137 -28.68 7.38 5.72
C SER A 137 -27.18 7.38 5.43
N GLN A 138 -26.72 6.51 4.53
CA GLN A 138 -25.31 6.37 4.16
C GLN A 138 -24.93 7.16 2.89
N ALA A 139 -25.89 7.77 2.22
CA ALA A 139 -25.68 8.48 0.96
C ALA A 139 -24.85 9.78 1.10
N LEU A 140 -24.80 10.35 2.30
CA LEU A 140 -23.94 11.49 2.64
C LEU A 140 -22.78 11.02 3.53
N PRO A 141 -21.59 11.61 3.39
CA PRO A 141 -20.51 11.38 4.34
C PRO A 141 -20.96 11.75 5.78
N TYR A 142 -20.75 10.87 6.70
CA TYR A 142 -21.01 11.09 8.11
C TYR A 142 -19.86 10.56 8.95
N TYR A 143 -19.73 11.03 10.19
CA TYR A 143 -18.80 10.47 11.13
C TYR A 143 -19.43 9.24 11.78
N GLU A 144 -18.70 8.16 11.78
CA GLU A 144 -19.02 6.94 12.51
C GLU A 144 -17.88 6.65 13.48
N GLU A 145 -18.23 6.46 14.75
CA GLU A 145 -17.26 6.06 15.76
C GLU A 145 -16.70 4.67 15.39
N PRO A 146 -15.38 4.47 15.39
CA PRO A 146 -14.81 3.15 15.17
C PRO A 146 -15.40 2.10 16.10
N PHE A 147 -15.56 0.87 15.65
CA PHE A 147 -16.10 -0.22 16.46
C PHE A 147 -15.29 -0.48 17.74
N GLU A 148 -14.03 -0.11 17.76
CA GLU A 148 -13.13 -0.15 18.91
C GLU A 148 -12.49 1.22 19.13
N SER A 149 -12.88 1.88 20.21
CA SER A 149 -12.34 3.18 20.61
C SER A 149 -12.62 3.42 22.10
N PRO A 150 -12.02 4.45 22.73
CA PRO A 150 -12.35 4.83 24.11
C PRO A 150 -13.84 5.20 24.32
N VAL A 151 -14.57 5.46 23.24
CA VAL A 151 -15.99 5.85 23.28
C VAL A 151 -16.90 4.65 23.02
N SER A 152 -16.59 3.84 21.99
CA SER A 152 -17.42 2.68 21.62
C SER A 152 -17.21 1.48 22.53
N THR A 153 -15.98 1.31 23.06
CA THR A 153 -15.58 0.18 23.90
C THR A 153 -14.78 0.66 25.12
N PRO A 154 -15.39 1.44 26.04
CA PRO A 154 -14.68 2.00 27.19
C PRO A 154 -14.10 0.93 28.13
N GLU A 155 -14.70 -0.25 28.18
CA GLU A 155 -14.19 -1.40 28.95
C GLU A 155 -12.87 -1.93 28.38
N VAL A 156 -12.66 -1.84 27.05
CA VAL A 156 -11.40 -2.21 26.42
C VAL A 156 -10.31 -1.18 26.74
N ALA A 157 -10.69 0.10 26.86
CA ALA A 157 -9.78 1.18 27.19
C ALA A 157 -9.19 1.08 28.60
N GLU A 158 -9.82 0.33 29.53
CA GLU A 158 -9.27 0.08 30.85
C GLU A 158 -7.96 -0.74 30.78
N ASP A 159 -7.89 -1.75 29.92
CA ASP A 159 -6.75 -2.62 29.72
C ASP A 159 -5.81 -2.13 28.61
N TYR A 160 -6.36 -1.46 27.62
CA TYR A 160 -5.68 -0.97 26.40
C TYR A 160 -5.86 0.55 26.22
N PRO A 161 -5.21 1.36 27.07
CA PRO A 161 -5.53 2.79 27.21
C PRO A 161 -5.04 3.70 26.08
N LEU A 162 -4.22 3.17 25.17
CA LEU A 162 -3.63 3.93 24.07
C LEU A 162 -4.30 3.57 22.75
N ILE A 163 -4.33 4.54 21.85
CA ILE A 163 -4.76 4.33 20.48
C ILE A 163 -3.54 4.07 19.60
N MET A 164 -3.48 2.91 19.00
CA MET A 164 -2.48 2.57 18.00
C MET A 164 -2.94 3.01 16.62
N THR A 165 -2.11 3.79 15.93
CA THR A 165 -2.22 3.98 14.49
C THR A 165 -1.16 3.13 13.77
N ALA A 166 -1.55 2.46 12.69
CA ALA A 166 -0.64 1.64 11.90
C ALA A 166 -0.48 2.18 10.49
N GLY A 167 0.55 1.73 9.79
CA GLY A 167 0.77 2.07 8.38
C GLY A 167 1.77 3.20 8.15
N SER A 168 2.45 3.70 9.18
CA SER A 168 3.57 4.63 9.00
C SER A 168 4.66 4.01 8.14
N ARG A 169 5.03 4.71 7.07
CA ARG A 169 6.12 4.31 6.19
C ARG A 169 7.41 4.99 6.63
N VAL A 170 8.49 4.24 6.56
CA VAL A 170 9.83 4.75 6.84
C VAL A 170 10.65 4.65 5.56
N MET A 171 11.09 5.78 5.06
CA MET A 171 12.07 5.79 3.97
C MET A 171 13.39 5.18 4.46
N PRO A 172 14.04 4.27 3.71
CA PRO A 172 13.86 3.97 2.30
C PRO A 172 12.99 2.73 1.99
N TYR A 173 12.24 2.23 2.94
CA TYR A 173 11.42 1.04 2.74
C TYR A 173 10.10 1.34 2.02
N TYR A 174 9.67 0.40 1.19
CA TYR A 174 8.34 0.44 0.58
C TYR A 174 7.53 -0.76 1.08
N HIS A 175 6.59 -0.52 1.99
CA HIS A 175 5.86 -1.57 2.71
C HIS A 175 6.82 -2.60 3.35
N SER A 176 6.74 -3.87 2.95
CA SER A 176 7.63 -4.95 3.40
C SER A 176 8.92 -5.10 2.59
N GLU A 177 9.09 -4.35 1.51
CA GLU A 177 10.22 -4.47 0.60
C GLU A 177 11.51 -3.85 1.16
N TYR A 178 12.64 -4.30 0.64
CA TYR A 178 14.00 -3.78 0.85
C TYR A 178 14.61 -4.02 2.24
N ARG A 179 14.01 -4.88 3.08
CA ARG A 179 14.60 -5.26 4.37
C ARG A 179 15.93 -6.01 4.21
N GLN A 180 16.13 -6.72 3.09
CA GLN A 180 17.34 -7.43 2.72
C GLN A 180 18.41 -6.55 2.08
N VAL A 181 18.11 -5.28 1.77
CA VAL A 181 19.07 -4.36 1.15
C VAL A 181 19.90 -3.67 2.22
N ASN A 182 21.21 -3.95 2.26
CA ASN A 182 22.13 -3.46 3.28
C ASN A 182 22.09 -1.93 3.48
N GLY A 183 22.04 -1.15 2.39
CA GLY A 183 21.96 0.31 2.48
C GLY A 183 20.70 0.82 3.18
N CYS A 184 19.58 0.11 3.04
CA CYS A 184 18.33 0.40 3.72
C CYS A 184 18.39 -0.04 5.19
N ARG A 185 18.87 -1.27 5.44
CA ARG A 185 19.00 -1.86 6.78
C ARG A 185 19.95 -1.08 7.67
N ASN A 186 21.09 -0.62 7.17
CA ASN A 186 22.04 0.19 7.94
C ASN A 186 21.44 1.52 8.43
N ARG A 187 20.49 2.07 7.68
CA ARG A 187 19.81 3.31 8.05
C ARG A 187 18.69 3.11 9.06
N TYR A 188 17.94 2.02 8.94
CA TYR A 188 16.83 1.64 9.81
C TYR A 188 16.90 0.14 10.08
N PRO A 189 17.69 -0.28 11.07
CA PRO A 189 17.94 -1.70 11.33
C PRO A 189 16.78 -2.43 11.98
N ASP A 190 15.94 -1.71 12.72
CA ASP A 190 14.86 -2.28 13.53
C ASP A 190 13.53 -1.57 13.29
N PRO A 191 12.41 -2.26 13.52
CA PRO A 191 11.10 -1.61 13.54
C PRO A 191 10.98 -0.68 14.73
N PHE A 192 10.26 0.42 14.56
CA PHE A 192 9.98 1.32 15.65
C PHE A 192 8.54 1.83 15.63
N PHE A 193 8.07 2.22 16.81
CA PHE A 193 6.83 2.98 16.96
C PHE A 193 7.13 4.32 17.63
N GLN A 194 6.40 5.36 17.25
CA GLN A 194 6.50 6.67 17.85
C GLN A 194 5.55 6.78 19.05
N ILE A 195 6.03 7.38 20.14
CA ILE A 195 5.29 7.57 21.39
C ILE A 195 5.66 8.91 22.02
N HIS A 196 4.70 9.60 22.61
CA HIS A 196 4.96 10.85 23.31
C HIS A 196 5.90 10.63 24.52
N PRO A 197 6.89 11.51 24.77
CA PRO A 197 7.87 11.34 25.85
C PRO A 197 7.25 11.21 27.25
N GLU A 198 6.18 11.96 27.52
CA GLU A 198 5.47 11.89 28.81
C GLU A 198 4.81 10.51 29.01
N THR A 199 4.15 10.01 27.98
CA THR A 199 3.52 8.68 27.99
C THR A 199 4.57 7.59 28.20
N ALA A 200 5.67 7.67 27.46
CA ALA A 200 6.78 6.75 27.59
C ALA A 200 7.38 6.77 29.02
N ALA A 201 7.57 7.97 29.59
CA ALA A 201 8.09 8.11 30.95
C ALA A 201 7.15 7.48 32.00
N ASN A 202 5.83 7.68 31.86
CA ASN A 202 4.83 7.09 32.74
C ASN A 202 4.82 5.54 32.67
N LEU A 203 5.19 4.98 31.51
CA LEU A 203 5.31 3.53 31.29
C LEU A 203 6.71 2.99 31.59
N GLY A 204 7.66 3.84 32.02
CA GLY A 204 9.04 3.44 32.26
C GLY A 204 9.82 3.08 30.99
N ILE A 205 9.43 3.65 29.84
CA ILE A 205 10.00 3.35 28.53
C ILE A 205 10.94 4.49 28.13
N GLY A 206 12.16 4.14 27.75
CA GLY A 206 13.15 5.06 27.19
C GLY A 206 13.26 4.93 25.67
N ASP A 207 13.89 5.94 25.05
CA ASP A 207 14.14 5.93 23.61
C ASP A 207 14.99 4.73 23.19
N GLY A 208 14.63 4.07 22.10
CA GLY A 208 15.30 2.88 21.58
C GLY A 208 15.05 1.58 22.34
N MET A 209 14.26 1.59 23.41
CA MET A 209 13.91 0.37 24.14
C MET A 209 12.97 -0.52 23.33
N TRP A 210 13.20 -1.82 23.37
CA TRP A 210 12.27 -2.80 22.85
C TRP A 210 11.01 -2.88 23.71
N CYS A 211 9.86 -2.81 23.07
CA CYS A 211 8.56 -2.84 23.70
C CYS A 211 7.61 -3.78 22.97
N TRP A 212 6.73 -4.41 23.71
CA TRP A 212 5.55 -5.05 23.18
C TRP A 212 4.44 -4.01 23.01
N ILE A 213 3.87 -3.98 21.83
CA ILE A 213 2.58 -3.34 21.53
C ILE A 213 1.57 -4.45 21.56
N GLU A 214 0.59 -4.39 22.42
CA GLU A 214 -0.38 -5.45 22.67
C GLU A 214 -1.81 -4.92 22.46
N THR A 215 -2.63 -5.70 21.78
CA THR A 215 -4.05 -5.47 21.56
C THR A 215 -4.83 -6.71 21.97
N GLN A 216 -6.16 -6.67 21.96
CA GLN A 216 -6.99 -7.85 22.21
C GLN A 216 -6.69 -9.01 21.24
N ARG A 217 -6.10 -8.74 20.06
CA ARG A 217 -5.87 -9.71 18.99
C ARG A 217 -4.50 -10.36 19.04
N GLY A 218 -3.54 -9.66 19.60
CA GLY A 218 -2.18 -10.15 19.68
C GLY A 218 -1.20 -9.04 20.01
N ARG A 219 0.08 -9.32 19.81
CA ARG A 219 1.15 -8.38 20.13
C ARG A 219 2.25 -8.38 19.09
N CYS A 220 2.95 -7.26 18.98
CA CYS A 220 4.17 -7.17 18.17
C CYS A 220 5.28 -6.42 18.90
N LEU A 221 6.50 -6.70 18.51
CA LEU A 221 7.73 -6.20 19.13
C LEU A 221 8.37 -5.12 18.25
N GLN A 222 8.44 -3.89 18.76
CA GLN A 222 9.09 -2.77 18.10
C GLN A 222 9.87 -1.91 19.10
N LYS A 223 10.81 -1.10 18.62
CA LYS A 223 11.55 -0.15 19.46
C LYS A 223 10.78 1.14 19.67
N ALA A 224 10.75 1.65 20.87
CA ALA A 224 10.19 2.95 21.16
C ALA A 224 11.05 4.07 20.52
N LYS A 225 10.43 5.02 19.86
CA LYS A 225 11.01 6.27 19.39
C LYS A 225 10.24 7.42 20.00
N LEU A 226 10.90 8.18 20.85
CA LEU A 226 10.27 9.32 21.52
C LEU A 226 10.03 10.45 20.51
N ASP A 227 8.81 10.94 20.44
CA ASP A 227 8.40 12.02 19.53
C ASP A 227 7.40 12.95 20.24
N ALA A 228 7.84 14.15 20.56
CA ALA A 228 7.00 15.15 21.22
C ALA A 228 5.88 15.72 20.32
N GLY A 229 5.90 15.41 19.03
CA GLY A 229 4.79 15.72 18.11
C GLY A 229 3.63 14.74 18.16
N MET A 230 3.80 13.60 18.85
CA MET A 230 2.71 12.62 19.05
C MET A 230 1.74 13.12 20.12
N SER A 231 0.46 12.72 19.97
CA SER A 231 -0.50 12.86 21.06
C SER A 231 -0.12 11.94 22.23
N PRO A 232 -0.26 12.39 23.50
CA PRO A 232 -0.02 11.53 24.65
C PRO A 232 -0.90 10.28 24.73
N TYR A 233 -1.96 10.23 23.98
CA TYR A 233 -2.93 9.10 23.96
C TYR A 233 -2.74 8.17 22.78
N THR A 234 -1.77 8.43 21.91
CA THR A 234 -1.59 7.66 20.66
C THR A 234 -0.16 7.19 20.46
N ILE A 235 -0.03 6.07 19.79
CA ILE A 235 1.24 5.60 19.22
C ILE A 235 1.10 5.44 17.70
N SER A 236 2.21 5.55 16.98
CA SER A 236 2.26 5.27 15.54
C SER A 236 3.25 4.15 15.26
N ALA A 237 2.72 2.98 14.91
CA ALA A 237 3.52 1.78 14.71
C ALA A 237 3.86 1.56 13.23
N GLN A 238 5.06 1.07 12.99
CA GLN A 238 5.55 0.76 11.65
C GLN A 238 4.96 -0.56 11.15
N HIS A 239 4.57 -0.61 9.87
CA HIS A 239 4.02 -1.81 9.25
C HIS A 239 5.03 -2.58 8.40
N GLY A 240 4.67 -3.82 8.03
CA GLY A 240 5.37 -4.62 7.04
C GLY A 240 6.78 -5.06 7.44
N TRP A 241 7.06 -5.22 8.74
CA TRP A 241 8.39 -5.59 9.19
C TRP A 241 8.62 -7.10 9.19
N TRP A 242 9.82 -7.49 8.79
CA TRP A 242 10.37 -8.84 8.84
C TRP A 242 11.91 -8.76 8.84
N TYR A 243 12.58 -9.87 9.16
CA TYR A 243 14.04 -9.95 9.29
C TYR A 243 14.59 -10.98 8.31
N PRO A 244 15.30 -10.55 7.25
CA PRO A 244 15.94 -11.46 6.30
C PRO A 244 17.03 -12.34 6.93
N GLU A 245 17.50 -11.99 8.14
CA GLU A 245 18.50 -12.73 8.89
C GLU A 245 17.92 -13.90 9.68
N LEU A 246 16.61 -13.92 9.89
CA LEU A 246 15.93 -15.01 10.59
C LEU A 246 15.53 -16.13 9.62
N PRO A 247 15.45 -17.38 10.11
CA PRO A 247 14.97 -18.50 9.28
C PRO A 247 13.61 -18.21 8.67
N GLU A 248 13.45 -18.60 7.40
CA GLU A 248 12.18 -18.48 6.67
C GLU A 248 11.16 -19.55 7.08
N GLU A 249 11.62 -20.61 7.73
CA GLU A 249 10.81 -21.73 8.19
C GLU A 249 10.10 -21.41 9.51
N GLU A 250 9.03 -22.16 9.80
CA GLU A 250 8.37 -22.10 11.10
C GLU A 250 9.33 -22.52 12.22
N PRO A 251 9.23 -21.94 13.41
CA PRO A 251 8.24 -20.95 13.86
C PRO A 251 8.62 -19.49 13.54
N TRP A 252 9.76 -19.26 12.88
CA TRP A 252 10.33 -17.92 12.74
C TRP A 252 9.70 -17.10 11.62
N LEU A 253 9.51 -17.68 10.44
CA LEU A 253 8.98 -17.01 9.25
C LEU A 253 9.57 -15.60 9.04
N GLY A 254 10.91 -15.51 9.10
CA GLY A 254 11.61 -14.22 9.03
C GLY A 254 11.24 -13.24 10.15
N GLY A 255 10.78 -13.73 11.30
CA GLY A 255 10.34 -12.89 12.42
C GLY A 255 9.06 -12.10 12.19
N TRP A 256 8.29 -12.47 11.18
CA TRP A 256 7.06 -11.76 10.81
C TRP A 256 6.05 -11.74 11.97
N PHE A 257 5.79 -12.88 12.61
CA PHE A 257 4.87 -12.98 13.76
C PHE A 257 5.33 -12.20 14.99
N MET A 258 6.58 -11.78 15.04
CA MET A 258 7.10 -11.03 16.19
C MET A 258 6.99 -9.52 16.02
N SER A 259 7.21 -9.00 14.81
CA SER A 259 7.39 -7.55 14.61
C SER A 259 6.45 -6.94 13.57
N ASN A 260 5.61 -7.73 12.91
CA ASN A 260 4.63 -7.19 12.00
C ASN A 260 3.39 -6.71 12.75
N ILE A 261 3.01 -5.46 12.53
CA ILE A 261 1.86 -4.85 13.23
C ILE A 261 0.52 -5.52 12.88
N ASN A 262 0.44 -6.28 11.79
CA ASN A 262 -0.76 -7.04 11.44
C ASN A 262 -1.13 -8.10 12.49
N MET A 263 -0.21 -8.45 13.39
CA MET A 263 -0.51 -9.29 14.54
C MET A 263 -1.44 -8.60 15.56
N CYS A 264 -1.55 -7.28 15.47
CA CYS A 264 -2.31 -6.44 16.38
C CYS A 264 -3.60 -5.88 15.73
N THR A 265 -3.80 -6.08 14.42
CA THR A 265 -4.93 -5.52 13.70
C THR A 265 -6.08 -6.50 13.57
N ASP A 266 -7.28 -5.95 13.43
CA ASP A 266 -8.49 -6.73 13.24
C ASP A 266 -8.61 -7.23 11.80
N ASN A 267 -9.15 -8.43 11.63
CA ASN A 267 -9.47 -9.02 10.34
C ASN A 267 -10.87 -9.68 10.32
N ASP A 268 -11.74 -9.32 11.26
CA ASP A 268 -13.11 -9.80 11.30
C ASP A 268 -13.93 -9.14 10.17
N PRO A 269 -14.54 -9.92 9.27
CA PRO A 269 -15.38 -9.39 8.20
C PRO A 269 -16.52 -8.50 8.68
N ASP A 270 -17.05 -8.75 9.88
CA ASP A 270 -18.16 -7.98 10.45
C ASP A 270 -17.73 -6.55 10.85
N ASN A 271 -16.43 -6.33 11.03
CA ASN A 271 -15.83 -5.03 11.36
C ASN A 271 -15.30 -4.28 10.13
N CYS A 272 -15.49 -4.82 8.91
CA CYS A 272 -15.10 -4.14 7.69
C CYS A 272 -16.01 -2.97 7.36
N CYS A 273 -15.43 -1.95 6.70
CA CYS A 273 -16.23 -0.93 6.05
C CYS A 273 -17.16 -1.57 5.00
N ARG A 274 -18.46 -1.42 5.17
CA ARG A 274 -19.48 -2.03 4.31
C ARG A 274 -19.40 -1.56 2.85
N LEU A 275 -18.92 -0.34 2.63
CA LEU A 275 -18.77 0.25 1.30
C LEU A 275 -17.54 -0.27 0.56
N SER A 276 -16.38 -0.33 1.24
CA SER A 276 -15.09 -0.61 0.61
C SER A 276 -14.56 -2.01 0.90
N GLY A 277 -15.13 -2.72 1.88
CA GLY A 277 -14.60 -3.99 2.38
C GLY A 277 -13.25 -3.86 3.09
N VAL A 278 -12.82 -2.66 3.42
CA VAL A 278 -11.54 -2.42 4.08
C VAL A 278 -11.67 -2.62 5.57
N TYR A 279 -10.75 -3.41 6.13
CA TYR A 279 -10.61 -3.56 7.58
C TYR A 279 -10.11 -2.29 8.24
N ASN A 280 -10.45 -2.09 9.50
CA ASN A 280 -9.91 -0.99 10.30
C ASN A 280 -8.47 -1.30 10.75
N ILE A 281 -7.54 -1.31 9.79
CA ILE A 281 -6.13 -1.62 10.00
C ILE A 281 -5.31 -0.45 10.54
N LYS A 282 -5.92 0.72 10.69
CA LYS A 282 -5.19 1.95 11.08
C LYS A 282 -5.52 2.43 12.48
N LEU A 283 -6.40 1.75 13.18
CA LEU A 283 -6.77 2.07 14.55
C LEU A 283 -7.05 0.79 15.33
N ALA A 284 -6.46 0.66 16.50
CA ALA A 284 -6.80 -0.33 17.50
C ALA A 284 -6.49 0.24 18.89
N MET A 285 -7.22 -0.21 19.90
CA MET A 285 -6.85 0.06 21.28
C MET A 285 -5.67 -0.82 21.67
N CYS A 286 -4.65 -0.25 22.32
CA CYS A 286 -3.45 -0.98 22.67
C CYS A 286 -2.90 -0.61 24.04
N ASN A 287 -2.10 -1.52 24.58
CA ASN A 287 -1.19 -1.26 25.67
C ASN A 287 0.26 -1.36 25.16
N VAL A 288 1.17 -0.68 25.82
CA VAL A 288 2.61 -0.74 25.51
C VAL A 288 3.38 -1.01 26.78
N HIS A 289 4.20 -2.03 26.76
CA HIS A 289 5.05 -2.36 27.88
C HIS A 289 6.46 -2.78 27.44
N ARG A 290 7.42 -2.57 28.30
CA ARG A 290 8.81 -2.90 28.03
C ARG A 290 8.95 -4.41 27.77
N ALA A 291 9.73 -4.77 26.76
CA ALA A 291 10.10 -6.15 26.49
C ALA A 291 11.39 -6.48 27.24
N ASP A 292 11.28 -7.24 28.33
CA ASP A 292 12.44 -7.69 29.08
C ASP A 292 13.16 -8.85 28.39
N ASP A 293 12.43 -9.66 27.64
CA ASP A 293 12.94 -10.77 26.85
C ASP A 293 12.71 -10.50 25.34
N VAL A 294 13.79 -10.19 24.63
CA VAL A 294 13.77 -10.02 23.19
C VAL A 294 14.29 -11.30 22.54
N PRO A 295 13.43 -12.06 21.86
CA PRO A 295 13.76 -13.39 21.37
C PRO A 295 14.99 -13.48 20.46
N PHE A 296 15.39 -12.37 19.83
CA PHE A 296 16.53 -12.36 18.91
C PHE A 296 17.81 -11.77 19.45
N LYS A 297 17.86 -11.29 20.67
CA LYS A 297 19.14 -10.79 21.24
C LYS A 297 20.28 -11.81 21.17
N THR A 298 19.92 -13.10 21.16
CA THR A 298 20.86 -14.20 21.03
C THR A 298 21.19 -14.59 19.59
N LEU A 299 20.44 -14.10 18.59
CA LEU A 299 20.63 -14.46 17.18
C LEU A 299 21.49 -13.44 16.41
N PHE A 300 21.65 -12.24 16.94
CA PHE A 300 22.39 -11.13 16.30
C PHE A 300 23.66 -10.71 17.04
N ASN A 301 24.08 -11.48 18.06
CA ASN A 301 25.35 -11.28 18.78
C ASN A 301 26.45 -12.22 18.28
#